data_d2a879bd8f67f9b07cedefde07766a9e
#
_entry.id   d2a879bd8f67f9b07cedefde07766a9e
#
_cell.length_a   1.000
_cell.length_b   1.000
_cell.length_c   1.000
_cell.angle_alpha   90.00
_cell.angle_beta   90.00
_cell.angle_gamma   90.00
#
_symmetry.space_group_name_H-M   'P 1'
#
loop_
_entity.id
_entity.type
_entity.pdbx_description
1 polymer ?
#
loop_
_entity_poly.entity_id
_entity_poly.type
_entity_poly.pdbx_seq_one_letter_code
_entity_poly.pdbx_strand_id
1 'polypeptide(L)'
;IHCHPLDLFMEALAGTSCIQAKDLDQYVGKEVTLIGWLLTEKIVSTKKGEPMEFMTLEDQTGMYDATVFPNIYRLYCDLLATNQAYLVTGLVEEHFSTVTVTVKTLQLLTTGGMPAESQPLEELRL
;
A
#
# COMPACT_ATOMS: atom_id res chain seq x y z
N ILE A 1 -9.29 -22.19 -5.32
CA ILE A 1 -10.05 -21.61 -4.33
C ILE A 1 -9.27 -20.80 -3.31
N HIS A 2 -8.02 -20.97 -3.24
CA HIS A 2 -7.24 -20.19 -2.30
C HIS A 2 -6.68 -18.98 -2.97
N CYS A 3 -7.59 -18.13 -3.44
CA CYS A 3 -7.19 -16.91 -4.08
C CYS A 3 -6.67 -15.95 -3.04
N HIS A 4 -5.59 -15.28 -3.36
CA HIS A 4 -5.14 -14.16 -2.57
C HIS A 4 -6.22 -13.08 -2.65
N PRO A 5 -6.49 -12.33 -1.57
CA PRO A 5 -7.49 -11.27 -1.66
C PRO A 5 -7.29 -10.32 -2.82
N LEU A 6 -6.05 -10.10 -3.23
CA LEU A 6 -5.77 -9.20 -4.33
C LEU A 6 -6.15 -9.75 -5.70
N ASP A 7 -6.42 -11.05 -5.80
CA ASP A 7 -6.82 -11.62 -7.09
C ASP A 7 -8.09 -10.97 -7.61
N LEU A 8 -8.94 -10.52 -6.71
CA LEU A 8 -10.17 -9.86 -7.11
C LEU A 8 -9.92 -8.51 -7.77
N PHE A 9 -8.76 -7.94 -7.52
CA PHE A 9 -8.43 -6.61 -8.06
C PHE A 9 -7.57 -6.68 -9.31
N MET A 10 -6.98 -7.84 -9.60
CA MET A 10 -6.05 -7.92 -10.72
C MET A 10 -6.72 -7.67 -12.06
N GLU A 11 -7.93 -8.16 -12.22
CA GLU A 11 -8.69 -7.91 -13.45
C GLU A 11 -8.96 -6.44 -13.65
N ALA A 12 -9.34 -5.76 -12.57
CA ALA A 12 -9.63 -4.34 -12.64
C ALA A 12 -8.37 -3.52 -12.96
N LEU A 13 -7.21 -4.08 -12.66
CA LEU A 13 -5.95 -3.39 -12.87
C LEU A 13 -5.22 -3.86 -14.12
N ALA A 14 -5.88 -4.60 -14.99
CA ALA A 14 -5.21 -5.23 -16.13
C ALA A 14 -4.47 -4.24 -17.00
N GLY A 15 -4.94 -3.00 -17.09
CA GLY A 15 -4.26 -1.98 -17.88
C GLY A 15 -3.20 -1.20 -17.14
N THR A 16 -2.98 -1.52 -15.85
CA THR A 16 -2.04 -0.78 -15.01
C THR A 16 -0.72 -1.52 -14.96
N SER A 17 0.37 -0.77 -15.13
CA SER A 17 1.70 -1.36 -15.09
C SER A 17 2.15 -1.46 -13.64
N CYS A 18 2.03 -2.63 -13.05
CA CYS A 18 2.42 -2.87 -11.66
C CYS A 18 3.53 -3.91 -11.60
N ILE A 19 4.46 -3.71 -10.68
CA ILE A 19 5.48 -4.71 -10.40
C ILE A 19 4.99 -5.59 -9.25
N GLN A 20 5.70 -6.68 -9.00
CA GLN A 20 5.37 -7.60 -7.93
C GLN A 20 6.35 -7.46 -6.78
N ALA A 21 5.89 -7.81 -5.58
CA ALA A 21 6.73 -7.69 -4.40
C ALA A 21 8.05 -8.43 -4.53
N LYS A 22 8.02 -9.60 -5.17
CA LYS A 22 9.22 -10.42 -5.31
C LYS A 22 10.30 -9.74 -6.16
N ASP A 23 9.93 -8.74 -6.96
CA ASP A 23 10.86 -8.08 -7.87
C ASP A 23 11.37 -6.75 -7.34
N LEU A 24 10.96 -6.37 -6.12
CA LEU A 24 11.31 -5.05 -5.59
C LEU A 24 12.82 -4.79 -5.56
N ASP A 25 13.61 -5.80 -5.25
CA ASP A 25 15.05 -5.61 -5.15
C ASP A 25 15.69 -5.26 -6.49
N GLN A 26 14.99 -5.49 -7.58
CA GLN A 26 15.48 -5.13 -8.91
C GLN A 26 15.20 -3.67 -9.26
N TYR A 27 14.44 -2.98 -8.43
CA TYR A 27 13.99 -1.63 -8.72
C TYR A 27 14.53 -0.59 -7.73
N VAL A 28 15.54 -0.96 -6.95
CA VAL A 28 16.11 -0.03 -5.98
C VAL A 28 16.54 1.26 -6.68
N GLY A 29 16.12 2.39 -6.14
CA GLY A 29 16.41 3.69 -6.73
C GLY A 29 15.40 4.14 -7.77
N LYS A 30 14.37 3.35 -8.03
CA LYS A 30 13.39 3.67 -9.05
C LYS A 30 12.00 3.85 -8.44
N GLU A 31 11.20 4.63 -9.11
CA GLU A 31 9.80 4.80 -8.72
C GLU A 31 8.98 3.68 -9.34
N VAL A 32 8.15 3.05 -8.54
CA VAL A 32 7.36 1.90 -8.97
C VAL A 32 5.92 2.02 -8.51
N THR A 33 5.07 1.23 -9.13
CA THR A 33 3.67 1.09 -8.72
C THR A 33 3.41 -0.39 -8.50
N LEU A 34 2.79 -0.70 -7.36
CA LEU A 34 2.44 -2.09 -7.06
C LEU A 34 1.22 -2.10 -6.16
N ILE A 35 0.58 -3.26 -6.10
CA ILE A 35 -0.59 -3.42 -5.24
C ILE A 35 -0.16 -4.10 -3.96
N GLY A 36 -0.96 -3.95 -2.92
CA GLY A 36 -0.69 -4.62 -1.67
C GLY A 36 -1.91 -4.67 -0.78
N TRP A 37 -2.06 -5.81 -0.11
CA TRP A 37 -3.04 -5.99 0.94
C TRP A 37 -2.38 -5.59 2.24
N LEU A 38 -2.95 -4.62 2.95
CA LEU A 38 -2.32 -4.09 4.16
C LEU A 38 -2.51 -5.06 5.31
N LEU A 39 -1.40 -5.63 5.76
CA LEU A 39 -1.42 -6.61 6.83
C LEU A 39 -1.28 -5.96 8.20
N THR A 40 -0.28 -5.09 8.34
CA THR A 40 -0.03 -4.42 9.61
C THR A 40 0.37 -2.99 9.36
N GLU A 41 0.13 -2.15 10.35
CA GLU A 41 0.54 -0.76 10.31
C GLU A 41 1.01 -0.32 11.68
N LYS A 42 1.97 0.58 11.70
CA LYS A 42 2.51 1.10 12.94
C LYS A 42 2.78 2.58 12.75
N ILE A 43 2.17 3.39 13.59
CA ILE A 43 2.35 4.83 13.54
C ILE A 43 3.36 5.22 14.61
N VAL A 44 4.34 6.03 14.20
CA VAL A 44 5.36 6.53 15.11
C VAL A 44 5.47 8.03 14.93
N SER A 45 6.07 8.70 15.92
CA SER A 45 6.31 10.14 15.84
C SER A 45 7.75 10.37 15.45
N THR A 46 7.95 11.33 14.54
CA THR A 46 9.31 11.77 14.19
C THR A 46 9.87 12.61 15.32
N LYS A 47 11.13 13.01 15.21
CA LYS A 47 11.74 13.86 16.21
C LYS A 47 11.03 15.19 16.36
N LYS A 48 10.34 15.63 15.31
CA LYS A 48 9.57 16.86 15.35
C LYS A 48 8.16 16.67 15.85
N GLY A 49 7.80 15.45 16.25
CA GLY A 49 6.46 15.15 16.74
C GLY A 49 5.44 14.91 15.66
N GLU A 50 5.86 14.76 14.42
CA GLU A 50 4.94 14.52 13.32
C GLU A 50 4.71 13.03 13.13
N PRO A 51 3.48 12.62 12.77
CA PRO A 51 3.20 11.20 12.59
C PRO A 51 3.73 10.69 11.28
N MET A 52 4.27 9.48 11.31
CA MET A 52 4.60 8.73 10.11
C MET A 52 4.20 7.29 10.33
N GLU A 53 4.06 6.55 9.25
CA GLU A 53 3.54 5.20 9.36
C GLU A 53 4.44 4.20 8.65
N PHE A 54 4.64 3.05 9.29
CA PHE A 54 5.29 1.90 8.67
C PHE A 54 4.22 0.87 8.40
N MET A 55 4.20 0.36 7.17
CA MET A 55 3.20 -0.61 6.74
C MET A 55 3.88 -1.86 6.23
N THR A 56 3.24 -3.01 6.45
CA THR A 56 3.62 -4.25 5.80
C THR A 56 2.45 -4.66 4.91
N LEU A 57 2.74 -4.82 3.63
CA LEU A 57 1.74 -5.18 2.65
C LEU A 57 2.13 -6.49 1.97
N GLU A 58 1.13 -7.13 1.38
CA GLU A 58 1.31 -8.42 0.74
C GLU A 58 0.65 -8.42 -0.63
N ASP A 59 1.33 -8.99 -1.62
CA ASP A 59 0.69 -9.32 -2.88
C ASP A 59 0.79 -10.84 -3.07
N GLN A 60 0.48 -11.32 -4.28
CA GLN A 60 0.46 -12.75 -4.52
C GLN A 60 1.84 -13.38 -4.44
N THR A 61 2.90 -12.59 -4.50
CA THR A 61 4.27 -13.10 -4.57
C THR A 61 5.04 -12.97 -3.28
N GLY A 62 4.56 -12.18 -2.32
CA GLY A 62 5.24 -12.01 -1.05
C GLY A 62 4.85 -10.74 -0.35
N MET A 63 5.60 -10.43 0.69
CA MET A 63 5.36 -9.24 1.51
C MET A 63 6.42 -8.19 1.25
N TYR A 64 6.06 -6.93 1.49
CA TYR A 64 7.02 -5.85 1.41
C TYR A 64 6.64 -4.77 2.41
N ASP A 65 7.64 -3.99 2.79
CA ASP A 65 7.44 -2.90 3.74
C ASP A 65 7.37 -1.58 3.01
N ALA A 66 6.54 -0.68 3.53
CA ALA A 66 6.40 0.66 2.96
C ALA A 66 6.44 1.69 4.08
N THR A 67 6.99 2.85 3.77
CA THR A 67 7.08 3.94 4.73
C THR A 67 6.28 5.12 4.21
N VAL A 68 5.43 5.67 5.07
CA VAL A 68 4.62 6.83 4.76
C VAL A 68 5.11 7.98 5.62
N PHE A 69 5.85 8.92 5.02
CA PHE A 69 6.38 10.05 5.75
C PHE A 69 5.28 11.07 6.07
N PRO A 70 5.53 11.99 7.00
CA PRO A 70 4.43 12.84 7.51
C PRO A 70 3.66 13.63 6.46
N ASN A 71 4.34 14.15 5.44
CA ASN A 71 3.64 14.93 4.42
C ASN A 71 2.67 14.07 3.62
N ILE A 72 3.02 12.82 3.39
CA ILE A 72 2.15 11.88 2.69
C ILE A 72 1.10 11.34 3.63
N TYR A 73 1.49 11.06 4.88
CA TYR A 73 0.55 10.54 5.86
C TYR A 73 -0.64 11.49 6.05
N ARG A 74 -0.39 12.78 6.06
CA ARG A 74 -1.47 13.76 6.22
C ARG A 74 -2.49 13.68 5.09
N LEU A 75 -2.03 13.30 3.90
CA LEU A 75 -2.93 13.20 2.75
C LEU A 75 -3.77 11.94 2.78
N TYR A 76 -3.25 10.86 3.32
CA TYR A 76 -3.87 9.55 3.14
C TYR A 76 -4.25 8.84 4.44
N CYS A 77 -4.02 9.44 5.60
CA CYS A 77 -4.25 8.73 6.85
C CYS A 77 -5.69 8.24 6.99
N ASP A 78 -6.64 8.96 6.43
CA ASP A 78 -8.05 8.57 6.53
C ASP A 78 -8.37 7.33 5.69
N LEU A 79 -7.51 7.00 4.74
CA LEU A 79 -7.72 5.82 3.90
C LEU A 79 -7.06 4.57 4.45
N LEU A 80 -6.12 4.74 5.37
CA LEU A 80 -5.28 3.61 5.79
C LEU A 80 -5.98 2.77 6.84
N ALA A 81 -6.11 1.50 6.55
CA ALA A 81 -6.69 0.53 7.47
C ALA A 81 -6.22 -0.85 7.06
N THR A 82 -6.02 -1.72 8.04
CA THR A 82 -5.62 -3.10 7.75
C THR A 82 -6.76 -3.84 7.06
N ASN A 83 -6.40 -4.90 6.37
CA ASN A 83 -7.33 -5.77 5.66
C ASN A 83 -8.01 -5.07 4.49
N GLN A 84 -7.27 -4.17 3.85
CA GLN A 84 -7.74 -3.51 2.63
C GLN A 84 -6.63 -3.52 1.61
N ALA A 85 -7.01 -3.38 0.34
CA ALA A 85 -6.07 -3.40 -0.77
C ALA A 85 -5.78 -1.99 -1.25
N TYR A 86 -4.52 -1.75 -1.59
CA TYR A 86 -4.08 -0.43 -2.03
C TYR A 86 -3.23 -0.54 -3.28
N LEU A 87 -3.32 0.50 -4.12
CA LEU A 87 -2.38 0.73 -5.18
C LEU A 87 -1.35 1.71 -4.64
N VAL A 88 -0.10 1.28 -4.60
CA VAL A 88 0.98 2.04 -3.95
C VAL A 88 1.96 2.50 -5.01
N THR A 89 2.25 3.79 -5.04
CA THR A 89 3.30 4.33 -5.90
C THR A 89 4.35 4.96 -5.00
N GLY A 90 5.60 4.61 -5.23
CA GLY A 90 6.67 5.16 -4.41
C GLY A 90 8.05 4.79 -4.91
N LEU A 91 9.03 5.28 -4.19
CA LEU A 91 10.44 5.08 -4.52
C LEU A 91 10.96 3.86 -3.76
N VAL A 92 11.58 2.95 -4.48
CA VAL A 92 12.20 1.78 -3.84
C VAL A 92 13.57 2.17 -3.30
N GLU A 93 13.77 1.94 -2.02
CA GLU A 93 15.03 2.29 -1.35
C GLU A 93 15.55 1.09 -0.57
N GLU A 94 16.86 1.05 -0.41
CA GLU A 94 17.49 -0.03 0.34
C GLU A 94 18.27 0.58 1.48
N HIS A 95 17.99 0.11 2.71
CA HIS A 95 18.69 0.55 3.91
C HIS A 95 19.07 -0.67 4.72
N PHE A 96 20.36 -0.83 5.02
CA PHE A 96 20.83 -1.96 5.82
C PHE A 96 20.36 -3.30 5.26
N SER A 97 20.47 -3.43 3.95
CA SER A 97 20.08 -4.66 3.23
C SER A 97 18.57 -4.92 3.25
N THR A 98 17.78 -3.95 3.67
CA THR A 98 16.32 -4.08 3.66
C THR A 98 15.75 -3.16 2.59
N VAL A 99 14.93 -3.74 1.71
CA VAL A 99 14.31 -2.99 0.61
C VAL A 99 12.92 -2.56 1.05
N THR A 100 12.65 -1.26 0.94
CA THR A 100 11.35 -0.70 1.32
C THR A 100 10.87 0.24 0.23
N VAL A 101 9.57 0.54 0.29
CA VAL A 101 8.96 1.50 -0.63
C VAL A 101 8.63 2.76 0.14
N THR A 102 9.21 3.88 -0.28
CA THR A 102 8.86 5.17 0.29
C THR A 102 7.66 5.69 -0.49
N VAL A 103 6.51 5.70 0.16
CA VAL A 103 5.23 5.95 -0.52
C VAL A 103 5.12 7.40 -0.98
N LYS A 104 4.68 7.58 -2.21
CA LYS A 104 4.37 8.89 -2.76
C LYS A 104 2.88 9.08 -2.93
N THR A 105 2.19 8.06 -3.42
CA THR A 105 0.73 8.12 -3.55
C THR A 105 0.13 6.78 -3.17
N LEU A 106 -1.11 6.83 -2.71
CA LEU A 106 -1.88 5.64 -2.34
C LEU A 106 -3.27 5.76 -2.92
N GLN A 107 -3.82 4.65 -3.34
CA GLN A 107 -5.19 4.59 -3.79
C GLN A 107 -5.83 3.36 -3.19
N LEU A 108 -6.95 3.55 -2.51
CA LEU A 108 -7.70 2.43 -1.96
C LEU A 108 -8.43 1.72 -3.09
N LEU A 109 -8.25 0.41 -3.15
CA LEU A 109 -8.89 -0.41 -4.18
C LEU A 109 -10.15 -1.04 -3.62
N THR A 110 -11.19 -1.08 -4.45
CA THR A 110 -12.43 -1.74 -4.06
C THR A 110 -12.87 -2.66 -5.18
N THR A 111 -13.51 -3.75 -4.81
CA THR A 111 -14.10 -4.64 -5.81
C THR A 111 -15.34 -4.01 -6.39
N GLY A 112 -15.67 -4.37 -7.62
CA GLY A 112 -16.88 -3.88 -8.26
C GLY A 112 -16.76 -2.48 -8.82
N GLY A 113 -15.59 -1.87 -8.74
CA GLY A 113 -15.36 -0.57 -9.33
C GLY A 113 -15.98 0.59 -8.59
N MET A 114 -16.45 0.38 -7.37
CA MET A 114 -17.02 1.47 -6.57
C MET A 114 -15.92 2.33 -5.98
N PRO A 115 -16.05 3.65 -6.05
CA PRO A 115 -15.08 4.51 -5.38
C PRO A 115 -15.15 4.29 -3.87
N ALA A 116 -14.00 4.31 -3.21
CA ALA A 116 -13.96 4.06 -1.78
C ALA A 116 -14.77 5.09 -0.99
N GLU A 117 -14.72 6.31 -1.43
CA GLU A 117 -15.40 7.38 -0.71
C GLU A 117 -16.91 7.30 -0.83
N SER A 118 -17.44 6.51 -1.74
CA SER A 118 -18.88 6.36 -1.87
C SER A 118 -19.46 5.40 -0.87
N GLN A 119 -18.62 4.77 -0.05
CA GLN A 119 -19.07 3.81 0.94
C GLN A 119 -18.83 4.35 2.33
N PRO A 120 -19.89 4.76 3.01
CA PRO A 120 -19.72 5.25 4.38
C PRO A 120 -19.14 4.15 5.24
N LEU A 121 -18.18 4.51 6.07
CA LEU A 121 -17.51 3.53 6.90
C LEU A 121 -18.45 2.86 7.89
N GLU A 122 -19.42 3.61 8.35
CA GLU A 122 -20.34 3.06 9.32
C GLU A 122 -21.14 1.89 8.76
N GLU A 123 -21.37 1.87 7.47
CA GLU A 123 -22.08 0.75 6.86
C GLU A 123 -21.24 -0.51 6.92
N LEU A 124 -19.95 -0.35 6.84
CA LEU A 124 -19.07 -1.51 6.85
C LEU A 124 -18.92 -2.08 8.24
N ARG A 125 -19.24 -1.32 9.25
CA ARG A 125 -19.07 -1.77 10.62
C ARG A 125 -20.32 -2.36 11.23
N LEU A 126 -21.40 -2.27 10.54
CA LEU A 126 -22.65 -2.84 11.03
C LEU A 126 -22.69 -4.35 10.90
#